data_9e7e854118be738bdda8cd8b89a7856d
#
_entry.id   9e7e854118be738bdda8cd8b89a7856d
#
_cell.length_a   1.000
_cell.length_b   1.000
_cell.length_c   1.000
_cell.angle_alpha   90.00
_cell.angle_beta   90.00
_cell.angle_gamma   90.00
#
_symmetry.space_group_name_H-M   'P 1'
#
loop_
_entity.id
_entity.type
_entity.pdbx_description
1 polymer ?
#
loop_
_entity_poly.entity_id
_entity_poly.type
_entity_poly.pdbx_seq_one_letter_code
_entity_poly.pdbx_strand_id
1 'polypeptide(L)'
;MLTIYHNPKCSKSRETLALIREAGVEPEIVEYLKHPLSVEVIEKLIDESGLSVREAIRTDVEAYQQITAEMSDTEIIGLITQYPHLLNRPFVSGQKGTKLCRPPELVKTLL
;
A
#
# COMPACT_ATOMS: atom_id res chain seq x y z
N MET A 1 5.96 -3.73 15.73
CA MET A 1 6.60 -2.63 14.99
C MET A 1 5.73 -2.20 13.82
N LEU A 2 5.66 -0.91 13.58
CA LEU A 2 4.85 -0.36 12.49
C LEU A 2 5.69 -0.26 11.21
N THR A 3 5.12 -0.69 10.09
CA THR A 3 5.78 -0.60 8.78
C THR A 3 4.91 0.23 7.84
N ILE A 4 5.52 1.20 7.17
CA ILE A 4 4.86 1.97 6.12
C ILE A 4 5.45 1.58 4.76
N TYR A 5 4.58 1.23 3.83
CA TYR A 5 4.94 0.95 2.44
C TYR A 5 4.79 2.29 1.69
N HIS A 6 5.92 2.95 1.53
CA HIS A 6 6.01 4.39 1.31
C HIS A 6 6.35 4.75 -0.13
N ASN A 7 5.65 5.78 -0.64
CA ASN A 7 6.02 6.44 -1.88
C ASN A 7 6.38 7.90 -1.53
N PRO A 8 7.67 8.25 -1.52
CA PRO A 8 8.08 9.60 -1.10
C PRO A 8 7.60 10.72 -2.02
N LYS A 9 7.15 10.38 -3.23
CA LYS A 9 6.60 11.36 -4.17
C LYS A 9 5.10 11.57 -3.99
N CYS A 10 4.44 10.76 -3.17
CA CYS A 10 3.01 10.87 -2.92
C CYS A 10 2.74 11.71 -1.67
N SER A 11 1.97 12.79 -1.81
CA SER A 11 1.67 13.66 -0.67
C SER A 11 0.96 12.92 0.46
N LYS A 12 0.02 12.03 0.14
CA LYS A 12 -0.71 11.27 1.15
C LYS A 12 0.21 10.31 1.91
N SER A 13 1.19 9.75 1.22
CA SER A 13 2.18 8.88 1.85
C SER A 13 3.08 9.68 2.80
N ARG A 14 3.52 10.87 2.37
CA ARG A 14 4.32 11.75 3.22
C ARG A 14 3.53 12.24 4.45
N GLU A 15 2.27 12.59 4.26
CA GLU A 15 1.39 13.01 5.36
C GLU A 15 1.21 11.89 6.38
N THR A 16 1.01 10.66 5.90
CA THR A 16 0.87 9.50 6.78
C THR A 16 2.13 9.27 7.61
N LEU A 17 3.30 9.34 6.96
CA LEU A 17 4.57 9.19 7.66
C LEU A 17 4.75 10.29 8.73
N ALA A 18 4.38 11.52 8.40
CA ALA A 18 4.45 12.62 9.37
C ALA A 18 3.56 12.36 10.58
N LEU A 19 2.34 11.87 10.37
CA LEU A 19 1.43 11.55 11.47
C LEU A 19 1.99 10.45 12.39
N ILE A 20 2.64 9.45 11.80
CA ILE A 20 3.28 8.38 12.58
C ILE A 20 4.38 8.97 13.46
N ARG A 21 5.22 9.81 12.88
CA ARG A 21 6.34 10.43 13.60
C ARG A 21 5.87 11.41 14.66
N GLU A 22 4.81 12.16 14.40
CA GLU A 22 4.22 13.06 15.39
C GLU A 22 3.71 12.30 16.62
N ALA A 23 3.31 11.04 16.45
CA ALA A 23 2.90 10.19 17.57
C ALA A 23 4.08 9.62 18.35
N GLY A 24 5.31 9.97 17.98
CA GLY A 24 6.51 9.49 18.66
C GLY A 24 6.97 8.12 18.22
N VAL A 25 6.47 7.64 17.07
CA VAL A 25 6.82 6.32 16.54
C VAL A 25 7.71 6.49 15.31
N GLU A 26 8.81 5.75 15.26
CA GLU A 26 9.63 5.68 14.04
C GLU A 26 9.32 4.34 13.36
N PRO A 27 8.63 4.34 12.21
CA PRO A 27 8.26 3.10 11.55
C PRO A 27 9.41 2.55 10.73
N GLU A 28 9.31 1.28 10.35
CA GLU A 28 10.10 0.76 9.26
C GLU A 28 9.54 1.35 7.96
N ILE A 29 10.41 1.88 7.11
CA ILE A 29 10.00 2.48 5.84
C ILE A 29 10.44 1.57 4.70
N VAL A 30 9.46 1.07 3.95
CA VAL A 30 9.71 0.23 2.78
C VAL A 30 9.34 1.03 1.54
N GLU A 31 10.33 1.43 0.75
CA GLU A 31 10.10 2.13 -0.50
C GLU A 31 9.87 1.10 -1.60
N TYR A 32 8.62 0.69 -1.75
CA TYR A 32 8.25 -0.43 -2.61
C TYR A 32 8.48 -0.18 -4.12
N LEU A 33 8.69 1.08 -4.52
CA LEU A 33 9.04 1.39 -5.91
C LEU A 33 10.50 1.06 -6.20
N LYS A 34 11.37 1.14 -5.19
CA LYS A 34 12.79 0.80 -5.31
C LYS A 34 13.04 -0.66 -4.96
N HIS A 35 12.24 -1.21 -4.06
CA HIS A 35 12.37 -2.59 -3.57
C HIS A 35 11.01 -3.28 -3.74
N PRO A 36 10.71 -3.75 -4.95
CA PRO A 36 9.39 -4.34 -5.26
C PRO A 36 9.02 -5.45 -4.29
N LEU A 37 7.76 -5.45 -3.90
CA LEU A 37 7.24 -6.42 -2.95
C LEU A 37 6.98 -7.76 -3.64
N SER A 38 7.11 -8.85 -2.89
CA SER A 38 6.75 -10.19 -3.38
C SER A 38 5.23 -10.32 -3.47
N VAL A 39 4.78 -11.32 -4.23
CA VAL A 39 3.36 -11.65 -4.33
C VAL A 39 2.76 -11.90 -2.93
N GLU A 40 3.48 -12.65 -2.09
CA GLU A 40 3.02 -13.01 -0.75
C GLU A 40 2.82 -11.78 0.14
N VAL A 41 3.72 -10.81 0.06
CA VAL A 41 3.58 -9.57 0.84
C VAL A 41 2.38 -8.76 0.35
N ILE A 42 2.22 -8.64 -0.96
CA ILE A 42 1.09 -7.90 -1.54
C ILE A 42 -0.24 -8.55 -1.16
N GLU A 43 -0.34 -9.87 -1.29
CA GLU A 43 -1.54 -10.60 -0.90
C GLU A 43 -1.88 -10.37 0.57
N LYS A 44 -0.88 -10.44 1.44
CA LYS A 44 -1.07 -10.25 2.88
C LYS A 44 -1.56 -8.85 3.19
N LEU A 45 -0.96 -7.82 2.58
CA LEU A 45 -1.37 -6.43 2.80
C LEU A 45 -2.82 -6.22 2.41
N ILE A 46 -3.21 -6.70 1.24
CA ILE A 46 -4.56 -6.53 0.73
C ILE A 46 -5.56 -7.29 1.60
N ASP A 47 -5.25 -8.53 1.92
CA ASP A 47 -6.12 -9.37 2.73
C ASP A 47 -6.33 -8.77 4.12
N GLU A 48 -5.26 -8.39 4.80
CA GLU A 48 -5.33 -7.83 6.15
C GLU A 48 -6.02 -6.46 6.18
N SER A 49 -5.97 -5.72 5.09
CA SER A 49 -6.62 -4.40 5.00
C SER A 49 -8.13 -4.49 4.82
N GLY A 50 -8.65 -5.68 4.48
CA GLY A 50 -10.07 -5.86 4.21
C GLY A 50 -10.52 -5.34 2.86
N LEU A 51 -9.59 -4.94 2.00
CA LEU A 51 -9.90 -4.45 0.66
C LEU A 51 -9.97 -5.60 -0.34
N SER A 52 -10.72 -5.38 -1.43
CA SER A 52 -10.57 -6.23 -2.61
C SER A 52 -9.28 -5.85 -3.33
N VAL A 53 -8.78 -6.75 -4.19
CA VAL A 53 -7.59 -6.46 -4.99
C VAL A 53 -7.81 -5.22 -5.85
N ARG A 54 -9.00 -5.09 -6.45
CA ARG A 54 -9.30 -3.96 -7.33
C ARG A 54 -9.40 -2.63 -6.58
N GLU A 55 -9.76 -2.65 -5.29
CA GLU A 55 -9.75 -1.45 -4.45
C GLU A 55 -8.32 -1.06 -4.03
N ALA A 56 -7.39 -2.01 -4.09
CA ALA A 56 -6.02 -1.81 -3.66
C ALA A 56 -5.11 -1.27 -4.76
N ILE A 57 -5.63 -1.07 -5.98
CA ILE A 57 -4.83 -0.59 -7.12
C ILE A 57 -5.22 0.82 -7.52
N ARG A 58 -4.24 1.50 -8.13
CA ARG A 58 -4.45 2.82 -8.71
C ARG A 58 -5.05 2.69 -10.10
N THR A 59 -5.99 3.57 -10.41
CA THR A 59 -6.58 3.65 -11.75
C THR A 59 -6.00 4.79 -12.59
N ASP A 60 -5.15 5.62 -11.98
CA ASP A 60 -4.61 6.84 -12.59
C ASP A 60 -3.17 6.69 -13.09
N VAL A 61 -2.70 5.45 -13.20
CA VAL A 61 -1.35 5.16 -13.72
C VAL A 61 -1.45 4.41 -15.04
N GLU A 62 -0.42 4.55 -15.88
CA GLU A 62 -0.40 3.93 -17.21
C GLU A 62 -0.59 2.42 -17.14
N ALA A 63 0.05 1.77 -16.16
CA ALA A 63 -0.03 0.32 -16.01
C ALA A 63 -1.47 -0.18 -15.77
N TYR A 64 -2.39 0.68 -15.34
CA TYR A 64 -3.79 0.29 -15.17
C TYR A 64 -4.40 -0.19 -16.48
N GLN A 65 -3.88 0.26 -17.62
CA GLN A 65 -4.36 -0.17 -18.93
C GLN A 65 -4.16 -1.66 -19.18
N GLN A 66 -3.27 -2.30 -18.41
CA GLN A 66 -3.05 -3.74 -18.48
C GLN A 66 -4.16 -4.54 -17.79
N ILE A 67 -4.97 -3.87 -16.95
CA ILE A 67 -6.00 -4.53 -16.16
C ILE A 67 -7.26 -4.68 -16.99
N THR A 68 -7.75 -5.91 -17.09
CA THR A 68 -9.03 -6.19 -17.79
C THR A 68 -10.08 -6.67 -16.79
N ALA A 69 -11.34 -6.61 -17.21
CA ALA A 69 -12.45 -7.01 -16.34
C ALA A 69 -12.41 -8.52 -16.01
N GLU A 70 -11.81 -9.31 -16.88
CA GLU A 70 -11.75 -10.79 -16.75
C GLU A 70 -10.59 -11.25 -15.89
N MET A 71 -9.65 -10.38 -15.54
CA MET A 71 -8.48 -10.78 -14.77
C MET A 71 -8.85 -11.27 -13.38
N SER A 72 -8.21 -12.36 -12.96
CA SER A 72 -8.30 -12.86 -11.60
C SER A 72 -7.47 -11.99 -10.65
N ASP A 73 -7.75 -12.11 -9.36
CA ASP A 73 -6.96 -11.42 -8.34
C ASP A 73 -5.48 -11.80 -8.43
N THR A 74 -5.18 -13.08 -8.64
CA THR A 74 -3.80 -13.57 -8.78
C THR A 74 -3.10 -12.89 -9.94
N GLU A 75 -3.78 -12.74 -11.07
CA GLU A 75 -3.21 -12.08 -12.24
C GLU A 75 -2.92 -10.60 -11.97
N ILE A 76 -3.84 -9.92 -11.29
CA ILE A 76 -3.65 -8.50 -10.94
C ILE A 76 -2.48 -8.34 -9.98
N ILE A 77 -2.37 -9.19 -8.97
CA ILE A 77 -1.25 -9.15 -8.02
C ILE A 77 0.07 -9.37 -8.74
N GLY A 78 0.10 -10.28 -9.71
CA GLY A 78 1.28 -10.48 -10.56
C GLY A 78 1.67 -9.22 -11.31
N LEU A 79 0.70 -8.45 -11.80
CA LEU A 79 0.98 -7.16 -12.44
C LEU A 79 1.52 -6.13 -11.46
N ILE A 80 1.06 -6.13 -10.21
CA ILE A 80 1.60 -5.22 -9.19
C ILE A 80 3.09 -5.49 -8.95
N THR A 81 3.51 -6.75 -8.96
CA THR A 81 4.95 -7.07 -8.80
C THR A 81 5.77 -6.55 -9.98
N GLN A 82 5.20 -6.60 -11.17
CA GLN A 82 5.85 -6.15 -12.39
C GLN A 82 5.80 -4.62 -12.54
N TYR A 83 4.70 -4.02 -12.12
CA TYR A 83 4.47 -2.58 -12.19
C TYR A 83 4.10 -2.05 -10.79
N PRO A 84 5.11 -1.80 -9.92
CA PRO A 84 4.83 -1.40 -8.53
C PRO A 84 3.97 -0.15 -8.38
N HIS A 85 3.96 0.73 -9.38
CA HIS A 85 3.12 1.92 -9.38
C HIS A 85 1.63 1.60 -9.35
N LEU A 86 1.23 0.38 -9.68
CA LEU A 86 -0.17 -0.04 -9.61
C LEU A 86 -0.69 -0.09 -8.18
N LEU A 87 0.17 -0.36 -7.21
CA LEU A 87 -0.27 -0.48 -5.83
C LEU A 87 -0.71 0.89 -5.29
N ASN A 88 -1.90 0.94 -4.69
CA ASN A 88 -2.35 2.13 -3.99
C ASN A 88 -1.48 2.37 -2.76
N ARG A 89 -1.47 3.58 -2.20
CA ARG A 89 -0.49 3.96 -1.17
C ARG A 89 -1.03 5.04 -0.24
N PRO A 90 -0.55 5.07 1.01
CA PRO A 90 0.38 4.11 1.60
C PRO A 90 -0.39 3.00 2.34
N PHE A 91 0.13 1.80 2.28
CA PHE A 91 -0.27 0.75 3.21
C PHE A 91 0.58 0.89 4.47
N VAL A 92 -0.05 0.69 5.62
CA VAL A 92 0.64 0.69 6.91
C VAL A 92 0.21 -0.56 7.66
N SER A 93 1.18 -1.30 8.20
CA SER A 93 0.94 -2.56 8.87
C SER A 93 1.61 -2.56 10.25
N GLY A 94 0.92 -3.10 11.25
CA GLY A 94 1.45 -3.20 12.60
C GLY A 94 0.66 -4.19 13.44
N GLN A 95 0.87 -4.16 14.74
CA GLN A 95 0.21 -5.10 15.66
C GLN A 95 -1.31 -4.92 15.69
N LYS A 96 -1.79 -3.71 15.42
CA LYS A 96 -3.22 -3.40 15.45
C LYS A 96 -3.90 -3.63 14.11
N GLY A 97 -3.18 -4.10 13.12
CA GLY A 97 -3.74 -4.42 11.81
C GLY A 97 -3.03 -3.74 10.66
N THR A 98 -3.67 -3.76 9.50
CA THR A 98 -3.14 -3.20 8.26
C THR A 98 -4.22 -2.34 7.62
N LYS A 99 -3.84 -1.15 7.13
CA LYS A 99 -4.77 -0.26 6.44
C LYS A 99 -4.11 0.42 5.26
N LEU A 100 -4.90 0.66 4.22
CA LEU A 100 -4.56 1.64 3.20
C LEU A 100 -4.96 3.00 3.77
N CYS A 101 -3.99 3.84 4.10
CA CYS A 101 -4.22 5.09 4.82
C CYS A 101 -4.55 6.24 3.87
N ARG A 102 -5.75 6.18 3.32
CA ARG A 102 -6.34 7.23 2.50
C ARG A 102 -7.77 7.46 2.97
N PRO A 103 -8.04 8.53 3.71
CA PRO A 103 -7.12 9.63 4.06
C PRO A 103 -6.03 9.21 5.08
N PRO A 104 -4.94 9.98 5.17
CA PRO A 104 -3.81 9.64 6.08
C PRO A 104 -4.21 9.46 7.53
N GLU A 105 -5.23 10.16 7.99
CA GLU A 105 -5.71 10.09 9.38
C GLU A 105 -6.12 8.69 9.81
N LEU A 106 -6.41 7.80 8.86
CA LEU A 106 -6.73 6.40 9.17
C LEU A 106 -5.59 5.71 9.91
N VAL A 107 -4.35 6.19 9.75
CA VAL A 107 -3.19 5.62 10.43
C VAL A 107 -3.32 5.71 11.95
N LYS A 108 -4.08 6.67 12.47
CA LYS A 108 -4.22 6.87 13.90
C LYS A 108 -4.80 5.66 14.62
N THR A 109 -5.59 4.85 13.91
CA THR A 109 -6.16 3.63 14.48
C THR A 109 -5.13 2.51 14.63
N LEU A 110 -3.97 2.66 14.02
CA LEU A 110 -2.86 1.69 14.07
C LEU A 110 -1.79 2.08 15.09
N LEU A 111 -1.87 3.27 15.63
CA LEU A 111 -0.86 3.79 16.57
C LEU A 111 -1.11 3.36 18.01
#